data_30f9dee6af5871ec2c287d2beddb8227
#
_entry.id   30f9dee6af5871ec2c287d2beddb8227
#
_cell.length_a   1.000
_cell.length_b   1.000
_cell.length_c   1.000
_cell.angle_alpha   90.00
_cell.angle_beta   90.00
_cell.angle_gamma   90.00
#
_symmetry.space_group_name_H-M   'P 1'
#
loop_
_entity.id
_entity.type
_entity.pdbx_description
1 polymer ?
#
loop_
_entity_poly.entity_id
_entity_poly.type
_entity_poly.pdbx_seq_one_letter_code
_entity_poly.pdbx_strand_id
1 'polypeptide(L)'
;GQVIATPGCESNVKEIFDKTWELKQDPTMMIFNQFAEMGNPLWHYNVTGYALADLFEAIKKPGQNFAGACFTSGSAGTMSAGDLLKERYPHLKLAVGEALQCPTILDNGFGGHRIEGIGDKHVPWIHNVRNTDMVIDIDDEDSQNLLRLFNCEEGKKYLKEVVGVP
;
A
#
# COMPACT_ATOMS: atom_id res chain seq x y z
N GLY A 1 9.39 -21.41 -15.62
CA GLY A 1 8.61 -20.30 -16.17
C GLY A 1 9.43 -19.42 -17.10
N GLN A 2 8.78 -18.61 -17.90
CA GLN A 2 9.42 -17.64 -18.78
C GLN A 2 9.31 -16.24 -18.13
N VAL A 3 10.40 -15.48 -18.18
CA VAL A 3 10.43 -14.07 -17.76
C VAL A 3 10.49 -13.21 -19.02
N ILE A 4 9.59 -12.24 -19.12
CA ILE A 4 9.58 -11.23 -20.18
C ILE A 4 9.88 -9.90 -19.51
N ALA A 5 11.11 -9.41 -19.68
CA ALA A 5 11.50 -8.12 -19.15
C ALA A 5 10.94 -7.00 -20.02
N THR A 6 10.40 -5.96 -19.37
CA THR A 6 9.95 -4.74 -20.03
C THR A 6 10.79 -3.56 -19.56
N PRO A 7 11.02 -2.52 -20.37
CA PRO A 7 11.65 -1.30 -19.89
C PRO A 7 10.75 -0.59 -18.86
N GLY A 8 11.32 0.28 -18.06
CA GLY A 8 10.56 1.06 -17.06
C GLY A 8 11.27 1.15 -15.72
N CYS A 9 10.58 1.68 -14.72
CA CYS A 9 11.00 1.76 -13.33
C CYS A 9 9.87 1.26 -12.42
N GLU A 10 10.10 1.21 -11.10
CA GLU A 10 9.22 0.57 -10.11
C GLU A 10 7.76 1.01 -10.22
N SER A 11 7.51 2.28 -10.35
CA SER A 11 6.14 2.83 -10.38
C SER A 11 5.59 3.03 -11.79
N ASN A 12 6.34 2.67 -12.82
CA ASN A 12 5.91 2.79 -14.21
C ASN A 12 5.48 1.43 -14.77
N VAL A 13 4.20 1.14 -14.65
CA VAL A 13 3.61 -0.13 -15.09
C VAL A 13 3.08 -0.10 -16.53
N LYS A 14 3.23 1.02 -17.25
CA LYS A 14 2.69 1.17 -18.61
C LYS A 14 3.22 0.09 -19.54
N GLU A 15 4.53 -0.11 -19.58
CA GLU A 15 5.18 -1.08 -20.47
C GLU A 15 4.78 -2.51 -20.12
N ILE A 16 4.55 -2.79 -18.84
CA ILE A 16 4.00 -4.07 -18.39
C ILE A 16 2.57 -4.23 -18.90
N PHE A 17 1.74 -3.21 -18.79
CA PHE A 17 0.37 -3.25 -19.31
C PHE A 17 0.34 -3.42 -20.82
N ASP A 18 1.14 -2.69 -21.56
CA ASP A 18 1.24 -2.81 -23.01
C ASP A 18 1.58 -4.27 -23.42
N LYS A 19 2.55 -4.88 -22.71
CA LYS A 19 2.90 -6.29 -22.95
C LYS A 19 1.81 -7.26 -22.55
N THR A 20 1.10 -7.01 -21.46
CA THR A 20 -0.02 -7.86 -21.06
C THR A 20 -1.20 -7.76 -22.04
N TRP A 21 -1.45 -6.57 -22.62
CA TRP A 21 -2.46 -6.41 -23.67
C TRP A 21 -2.07 -7.15 -24.97
N GLU A 22 -0.80 -7.14 -25.34
CA GLU A 22 -0.30 -7.95 -26.46
C GLU A 22 -0.53 -9.44 -26.22
N LEU A 23 -0.15 -9.94 -25.03
CA LEU A 23 -0.34 -11.35 -24.66
C LEU A 23 -1.81 -11.76 -24.59
N LYS A 24 -2.68 -10.86 -24.19
CA LYS A 24 -4.14 -11.10 -24.11
C LYS A 24 -4.79 -11.35 -25.48
N GLN A 25 -4.11 -11.03 -26.58
CA GLN A 25 -4.63 -11.38 -27.92
C GLN A 25 -4.59 -12.89 -28.18
N ASP A 26 -3.78 -13.64 -27.44
CA ASP A 26 -3.78 -15.10 -27.49
C ASP A 26 -4.89 -15.63 -26.56
N PRO A 27 -5.92 -16.31 -27.10
CA PRO A 27 -7.05 -16.81 -26.31
C PRO A 27 -6.66 -17.91 -25.29
N THR A 28 -5.44 -18.45 -25.38
CA THR A 28 -4.92 -19.41 -24.43
C THR A 28 -4.25 -18.76 -23.22
N MET A 29 -4.03 -17.44 -23.25
CA MET A 29 -3.39 -16.68 -22.17
C MET A 29 -4.43 -16.07 -21.24
N MET A 30 -4.19 -16.22 -19.94
CA MET A 30 -4.94 -15.54 -18.89
C MET A 30 -4.02 -14.52 -18.19
N ILE A 31 -4.43 -13.26 -18.17
CA ILE A 31 -3.66 -12.18 -17.54
C ILE A 31 -4.22 -11.90 -16.15
N PHE A 32 -3.39 -12.02 -15.12
CA PHE A 32 -3.71 -11.65 -13.75
C PHE A 32 -3.19 -10.25 -13.47
N ASN A 33 -4.06 -9.24 -13.65
CA ASN A 33 -3.72 -7.84 -13.41
C ASN A 33 -4.23 -7.37 -12.06
N GLN A 34 -3.34 -7.32 -11.06
CA GLN A 34 -3.69 -6.93 -9.69
C GLN A 34 -4.21 -5.48 -9.56
N PHE A 35 -3.97 -4.61 -10.55
CA PHE A 35 -4.43 -3.22 -10.52
C PHE A 35 -5.87 -3.04 -11.01
N ALA A 36 -6.45 -4.05 -11.66
CA ALA A 36 -7.77 -3.99 -12.26
C ALA A 36 -8.67 -5.18 -11.92
N GLU A 37 -8.11 -6.30 -11.50
CA GLU A 37 -8.89 -7.50 -11.21
C GLU A 37 -9.49 -7.46 -9.80
N MET A 38 -10.78 -7.71 -9.71
CA MET A 38 -11.53 -7.67 -8.44
C MET A 38 -11.08 -8.73 -7.43
N GLY A 39 -10.37 -9.77 -7.86
CA GLY A 39 -9.80 -10.77 -6.95
C GLY A 39 -8.87 -10.19 -5.90
N ASN A 40 -8.06 -9.19 -6.26
CA ASN A 40 -7.18 -8.50 -5.33
C ASN A 40 -7.96 -7.77 -4.22
N PRO A 41 -8.84 -6.81 -4.49
CA PRO A 41 -9.59 -6.11 -3.44
C PRO A 41 -10.53 -7.03 -2.67
N LEU A 42 -11.18 -8.00 -3.31
CA LEU A 42 -12.06 -8.95 -2.64
C LEU A 42 -11.33 -9.83 -1.63
N TRP A 43 -10.09 -10.24 -1.93
CA TRP A 43 -9.27 -10.95 -0.95
C TRP A 43 -9.01 -10.09 0.29
N HIS A 44 -8.55 -8.85 0.09
CA HIS A 44 -8.26 -7.97 1.21
C HIS A 44 -9.51 -7.57 2.00
N TYR A 45 -10.64 -7.37 1.33
CA TYR A 45 -11.91 -7.14 2.00
C TYR A 45 -12.30 -8.34 2.88
N ASN A 46 -12.33 -9.55 2.29
CA ASN A 46 -12.88 -10.74 2.96
C ASN A 46 -11.90 -11.43 3.91
N VAL A 47 -10.61 -11.22 3.77
CA VAL A 47 -9.59 -11.89 4.60
C VAL A 47 -8.87 -10.89 5.48
N THR A 48 -8.17 -9.93 4.90
CA THR A 48 -7.35 -8.96 5.65
C THR A 48 -8.22 -8.08 6.55
N GLY A 49 -9.34 -7.57 6.02
CA GLY A 49 -10.26 -6.72 6.77
C GLY A 49 -10.87 -7.44 7.98
N TYR A 50 -11.35 -8.67 7.78
CA TYR A 50 -11.88 -9.48 8.89
C TYR A 50 -10.80 -9.82 9.91
N ALA A 51 -9.61 -10.22 9.46
CA ALA A 51 -8.50 -10.54 10.37
C ALA A 51 -8.12 -9.34 11.25
N LEU A 52 -8.07 -8.13 10.69
CA LEU A 52 -7.81 -6.90 11.43
C LEU A 52 -8.92 -6.58 12.43
N ALA A 53 -10.18 -6.73 12.02
CA ALA A 53 -11.32 -6.53 12.89
C ALA A 53 -11.32 -7.52 14.05
N ASP A 54 -11.11 -8.80 13.77
CA ASP A 54 -11.09 -9.87 14.78
C ASP A 54 -9.91 -9.70 15.75
N LEU A 55 -8.74 -9.32 15.23
CA LEU A 55 -7.59 -8.99 16.07
C LEU A 55 -7.90 -7.83 17.01
N PHE A 56 -8.48 -6.74 16.49
CA PHE A 56 -8.86 -5.60 17.33
C PHE A 56 -9.85 -6.01 18.42
N GLU A 57 -10.89 -6.76 18.08
CA GLU A 57 -11.87 -7.24 19.06
C GLU A 57 -11.23 -8.13 20.15
N ALA A 58 -10.22 -8.92 19.77
CA ALA A 58 -9.52 -9.79 20.72
C ALA A 58 -8.60 -9.05 21.70
N ILE A 59 -8.03 -7.91 21.31
CA ILE A 59 -7.02 -7.20 22.12
C ILE A 59 -7.54 -5.89 22.74
N LYS A 60 -8.69 -5.37 22.29
CA LYS A 60 -9.23 -4.09 22.78
C LYS A 60 -9.55 -4.16 24.27
N LYS A 61 -9.32 -3.04 24.96
CA LYS A 61 -9.73 -2.84 26.36
C LYS A 61 -11.09 -2.13 26.41
N PRO A 62 -11.82 -2.22 27.53
CA PRO A 62 -13.06 -1.48 27.72
C PRO A 62 -12.88 0.01 27.41
N GLY A 63 -13.77 0.58 26.63
CA GLY A 63 -13.76 2.00 26.22
C GLY A 63 -12.85 2.34 25.04
N GLN A 64 -12.11 1.38 24.48
CA GLN A 64 -11.31 1.60 23.28
C GLN A 64 -12.15 1.41 22.02
N ASN A 65 -11.94 2.31 21.05
CA ASN A 65 -12.52 2.26 19.73
C ASN A 65 -11.44 2.03 18.68
N PHE A 66 -11.78 1.36 17.59
CA PHE A 66 -10.92 1.25 16.43
C PHE A 66 -10.93 2.59 15.67
N ALA A 67 -10.03 3.48 16.05
CA ALA A 67 -10.05 4.88 15.61
C ALA A 67 -9.66 5.05 14.13
N GLY A 68 -8.71 4.26 13.64
CA GLY A 68 -8.22 4.37 12.28
C GLY A 68 -7.32 3.24 11.84
N ALA A 69 -7.09 3.16 10.55
CA ALA A 69 -6.12 2.28 9.92
C ALA A 69 -5.33 3.06 8.87
N CYS A 70 -4.04 2.72 8.72
CA CYS A 70 -3.18 3.28 7.71
C CYS A 70 -2.67 2.15 6.81
N PHE A 71 -2.86 2.32 5.51
CA PHE A 71 -2.36 1.40 4.50
C PHE A 71 -1.45 2.14 3.52
N THR A 72 -0.56 1.42 2.87
CA THR A 72 0.22 1.96 1.76
C THR A 72 -0.37 1.47 0.44
N SER A 73 -0.31 2.29 -0.59
CA SER A 73 -0.92 1.98 -1.87
C SER A 73 0.11 1.81 -2.99
N GLY A 74 0.09 0.62 -3.58
CA GLY A 74 0.61 0.35 -4.92
C GLY A 74 -0.58 -0.01 -5.79
N SER A 75 -0.96 -1.29 -5.85
CA SER A 75 -2.18 -1.72 -6.55
C SER A 75 -3.50 -1.43 -5.82
N ALA A 76 -3.44 -0.82 -4.64
CA ALA A 76 -4.57 -0.46 -3.77
C ALA A 76 -5.38 -1.65 -3.19
N GLY A 77 -4.91 -2.87 -3.32
CA GLY A 77 -5.65 -4.05 -2.82
C GLY A 77 -5.97 -3.95 -1.33
N THR A 78 -5.00 -3.55 -0.51
CA THR A 78 -5.16 -3.43 0.96
C THR A 78 -6.16 -2.36 1.38
N MET A 79 -6.43 -1.36 0.53
CA MET A 79 -7.44 -0.33 0.82
C MET A 79 -8.82 -0.92 1.02
N SER A 80 -9.12 -2.04 0.36
CA SER A 80 -10.40 -2.73 0.51
C SER A 80 -10.59 -3.41 1.86
N ALA A 81 -9.51 -3.72 2.59
CA ALA A 81 -9.62 -4.06 4.01
C ALA A 81 -10.17 -2.88 4.82
N GLY A 82 -9.75 -1.67 4.47
CA GLY A 82 -10.29 -0.44 5.04
C GLY A 82 -11.76 -0.22 4.73
N ASP A 83 -12.23 -0.61 3.54
CA ASP A 83 -13.66 -0.56 3.19
C ASP A 83 -14.49 -1.40 4.17
N LEU A 84 -14.07 -2.65 4.42
CA LEU A 84 -14.72 -3.49 5.45
C LEU A 84 -14.65 -2.87 6.83
N LEU A 85 -13.48 -2.34 7.22
CA LEU A 85 -13.32 -1.74 8.54
C LEU A 85 -14.23 -0.53 8.74
N LYS A 86 -14.43 0.32 7.72
CA LYS A 86 -15.40 1.43 7.77
C LYS A 86 -16.85 0.96 7.85
N GLU A 87 -17.18 -0.13 7.19
CA GLU A 87 -18.51 -0.73 7.29
C GLU A 87 -18.80 -1.23 8.70
N ARG A 88 -17.83 -1.89 9.34
CA ARG A 88 -17.96 -2.42 10.71
C ARG A 88 -17.82 -1.33 11.77
N TYR A 89 -16.99 -0.33 11.51
CA TYR A 89 -16.66 0.77 12.43
C TYR A 89 -16.87 2.13 11.72
N PRO A 90 -18.10 2.65 11.62
CA PRO A 90 -18.41 3.83 10.79
C PRO A 90 -17.65 5.12 11.16
N HIS A 91 -17.10 5.20 12.37
CA HIS A 91 -16.28 6.31 12.83
C HIS A 91 -14.79 6.18 12.47
N LEU A 92 -14.37 4.99 12.01
CA LEU A 92 -12.98 4.70 11.66
C LEU A 92 -12.50 5.61 10.52
N LYS A 93 -11.28 6.10 10.66
CA LYS A 93 -10.61 6.89 9.62
C LYS A 93 -9.56 6.06 8.89
N LEU A 94 -9.51 6.25 7.58
CA LEU A 94 -8.53 5.59 6.72
C LEU A 94 -7.51 6.59 6.21
N ALA A 95 -6.25 6.30 6.49
CA ALA A 95 -5.12 6.96 5.87
C ALA A 95 -4.50 6.06 4.80
N VAL A 96 -4.04 6.66 3.72
CA VAL A 96 -3.18 6.01 2.74
C VAL A 96 -1.82 6.70 2.73
N GLY A 97 -0.76 5.91 2.87
CA GLY A 97 0.61 6.38 2.70
C GLY A 97 1.07 6.17 1.27
N GLU A 98 1.67 7.17 0.69
CA GLU A 98 2.34 7.09 -0.61
C GLU A 98 3.73 7.71 -0.53
N ALA A 99 4.57 7.48 -1.53
CA ALA A 99 5.89 8.10 -1.57
C ALA A 99 5.76 9.56 -2.03
N LEU A 100 6.39 10.49 -1.31
CA LEU A 100 6.46 11.90 -1.69
C LEU A 100 7.00 12.10 -3.12
N GLN A 101 7.90 11.21 -3.55
CA GLN A 101 8.46 11.22 -4.90
C GLN A 101 7.50 10.70 -5.98
N CYS A 102 6.38 10.08 -5.55
CA CYS A 102 5.33 9.57 -6.43
C CYS A 102 3.94 9.84 -5.81
N PRO A 103 3.56 11.11 -5.63
CA PRO A 103 2.35 11.53 -4.91
C PRO A 103 1.12 11.43 -5.83
N THR A 104 0.79 10.25 -6.27
CA THR A 104 -0.24 10.01 -7.29
C THR A 104 -1.64 10.36 -6.82
N ILE A 105 -1.94 10.08 -5.54
CA ILE A 105 -3.27 10.28 -4.97
C ILE A 105 -3.43 11.73 -4.52
N LEU A 106 -2.44 12.30 -3.84
CA LEU A 106 -2.52 13.65 -3.28
C LEU A 106 -2.36 14.74 -4.35
N ASP A 107 -1.32 14.63 -5.18
CA ASP A 107 -0.92 15.70 -6.11
C ASP A 107 -1.05 15.31 -7.59
N ASN A 108 -1.55 14.10 -7.88
CA ASN A 108 -1.57 13.55 -9.24
C ASN A 108 -0.18 13.55 -9.88
N GLY A 109 0.85 13.37 -9.04
CA GLY A 109 2.25 13.35 -9.42
C GLY A 109 2.78 11.95 -9.73
N PHE A 110 3.94 11.89 -10.37
CA PHE A 110 4.63 10.64 -10.65
C PHE A 110 6.14 10.86 -10.71
N GLY A 111 6.88 9.98 -10.07
CA GLY A 111 8.33 9.95 -10.14
C GLY A 111 8.89 8.62 -9.65
N GLY A 112 10.16 8.38 -9.91
CA GLY A 112 10.88 7.25 -9.36
C GLY A 112 11.13 7.44 -7.86
N HIS A 113 11.02 6.36 -7.09
CA HIS A 113 11.26 6.34 -5.66
C HIS A 113 11.94 5.02 -5.25
N ARG A 114 12.39 4.93 -4.00
CA ARG A 114 13.18 3.78 -3.51
C ARG A 114 12.36 2.77 -2.70
N ILE A 115 11.12 3.08 -2.40
CA ILE A 115 10.23 2.18 -1.65
C ILE A 115 9.55 1.25 -2.65
N GLU A 116 10.03 0.02 -2.75
CA GLU A 116 9.45 -0.98 -3.64
C GLU A 116 8.05 -1.41 -3.19
N GLY A 117 7.20 -1.75 -4.15
CA GLY A 117 5.86 -2.29 -3.91
C GLY A 117 4.78 -1.28 -3.60
N ILE A 118 5.09 0.02 -3.56
CA ILE A 118 4.11 1.10 -3.49
C ILE A 118 4.29 2.08 -4.65
N GLY A 119 3.30 2.95 -4.86
CA GLY A 119 3.30 3.90 -5.97
C GLY A 119 2.82 3.30 -7.28
N ASP A 120 2.17 4.11 -8.06
CA ASP A 120 1.74 3.83 -9.43
C ASP A 120 1.59 5.17 -10.14
N LYS A 121 1.66 5.16 -11.45
CA LYS A 121 1.43 6.33 -12.29
C LYS A 121 -0.03 6.81 -12.28
N HIS A 122 -0.93 5.96 -11.87
CA HIS A 122 -2.37 6.20 -11.86
C HIS A 122 -2.96 5.72 -10.54
N VAL A 123 -4.02 6.37 -10.08
CA VAL A 123 -4.86 5.80 -9.02
C VAL A 123 -5.45 4.48 -9.55
N PRO A 124 -5.16 3.34 -8.91
CA PRO A 124 -5.67 2.05 -9.38
C PRO A 124 -7.19 2.04 -9.47
N TRP A 125 -7.71 1.43 -10.52
CA TRP A 125 -9.16 1.37 -10.75
C TRP A 125 -9.93 0.72 -9.60
N ILE A 126 -9.30 -0.21 -8.90
CA ILE A 126 -9.89 -0.92 -7.75
C ILE A 126 -9.89 -0.11 -6.44
N HIS A 127 -9.29 1.09 -6.42
CA HIS A 127 -9.22 1.92 -5.22
C HIS A 127 -10.53 2.68 -5.00
N ASN A 128 -11.21 2.41 -3.90
CA ASN A 128 -12.36 3.19 -3.46
C ASN A 128 -11.90 4.47 -2.77
N VAL A 129 -11.58 5.50 -3.54
CA VAL A 129 -11.05 6.78 -3.02
C VAL A 129 -12.04 7.51 -2.10
N ARG A 130 -13.34 7.23 -2.19
CA ARG A 130 -14.35 7.84 -1.32
C ARG A 130 -14.20 7.46 0.15
N ASN A 131 -13.60 6.31 0.42
CA ASN A 131 -13.36 5.84 1.78
C ASN A 131 -12.03 6.32 2.35
N THR A 132 -11.15 6.93 1.55
CA THR A 132 -9.89 7.51 2.01
C THR A 132 -10.16 8.86 2.68
N ASP A 133 -9.85 8.97 3.97
CA ASP A 133 -10.02 10.21 4.74
C ASP A 133 -8.76 11.08 4.73
N MET A 134 -7.59 10.47 4.54
CA MET A 134 -6.30 11.15 4.61
C MET A 134 -5.31 10.52 3.64
N VAL A 135 -4.54 11.34 2.97
CA VAL A 135 -3.36 10.92 2.19
C VAL A 135 -2.13 11.50 2.87
N ILE A 136 -1.09 10.70 3.00
CA ILE A 136 0.16 11.07 3.67
C ILE A 136 1.31 10.77 2.72
N ASP A 137 1.97 11.81 2.24
CA ASP A 137 3.21 11.69 1.49
C ASP A 137 4.37 11.46 2.46
N ILE A 138 5.16 10.43 2.20
CA ILE A 138 6.29 10.04 3.02
C ILE A 138 7.54 10.06 2.15
N ASP A 139 8.54 10.84 2.57
CA ASP A 139 9.82 10.89 1.89
C ASP A 139 10.50 9.51 1.96
N ASP A 140 10.96 9.02 0.81
CA ASP A 140 11.60 7.70 0.73
C ASP A 140 12.97 7.69 1.42
N GLU A 141 13.67 8.82 1.48
CA GLU A 141 14.92 8.94 2.22
C GLU A 141 14.70 8.86 3.73
N ASP A 142 13.64 9.51 4.24
CA ASP A 142 13.26 9.40 5.66
C ASP A 142 12.92 7.96 6.03
N SER A 143 12.18 7.25 5.17
CA SER A 143 11.88 5.83 5.35
C SER A 143 13.13 4.97 5.44
N GLN A 144 14.12 5.24 4.57
CA GLN A 144 15.40 4.53 4.60
C GLN A 144 16.22 4.87 5.84
N ASN A 145 16.22 6.14 6.27
CA ASN A 145 16.93 6.57 7.46
C ASN A 145 16.33 5.94 8.72
N LEU A 146 15.00 5.84 8.82
CA LEU A 146 14.34 5.10 9.90
C LEU A 146 14.71 3.61 9.86
N LEU A 147 14.72 2.99 8.69
CA LEU A 147 15.13 1.60 8.55
C LEU A 147 16.57 1.38 9.06
N ARG A 148 17.49 2.26 8.70
CA ARG A 148 18.89 2.23 9.18
C ARG A 148 18.95 2.44 10.68
N LEU A 149 18.23 3.43 11.21
CA LEU A 149 18.20 3.75 12.63
C LEU A 149 17.88 2.53 13.50
N PHE A 150 16.89 1.72 13.08
CA PHE A 150 16.46 0.56 13.85
C PHE A 150 17.25 -0.73 13.55
N ASN A 151 17.95 -0.81 12.42
CA ASN A 151 18.54 -2.07 11.97
C ASN A 151 20.07 -2.06 11.90
N CYS A 152 20.73 -0.89 11.81
CA CYS A 152 22.19 -0.80 11.83
C CYS A 152 22.72 -0.63 13.25
N GLU A 153 23.94 -1.09 13.51
CA GLU A 153 24.54 -1.02 14.84
C GLU A 153 24.74 0.45 15.30
N GLU A 154 25.11 1.34 14.40
CA GLU A 154 25.25 2.78 14.67
C GLU A 154 23.91 3.41 15.06
N GLY A 155 22.83 3.02 14.39
CA GLY A 155 21.48 3.49 14.70
C GLY A 155 21.01 2.98 16.06
N LYS A 156 21.21 1.71 16.36
CA LYS A 156 20.88 1.11 17.66
C LYS A 156 21.69 1.78 18.79
N LYS A 157 22.98 2.04 18.55
CA LYS A 157 23.83 2.77 19.49
C LYS A 157 23.29 4.18 19.75
N TYR A 158 22.90 4.91 18.70
CA TYR A 158 22.31 6.23 18.82
C TYR A 158 21.00 6.19 19.63
N LEU A 159 20.12 5.25 19.33
CA LEU A 159 18.86 5.07 20.06
C LEU A 159 19.12 4.84 21.55
N LYS A 160 20.11 4.02 21.89
CA LYS A 160 20.44 3.69 23.28
C LYS A 160 21.14 4.85 24.00
N GLU A 161 22.17 5.47 23.41
CA GLU A 161 23.03 6.44 24.06
C GLU A 161 22.48 7.87 24.05
N VAL A 162 21.74 8.24 23.00
CA VAL A 162 21.24 9.61 22.80
C VAL A 162 19.76 9.73 23.09
N VAL A 163 18.95 8.77 22.63
CA VAL A 163 17.50 8.79 22.82
C VAL A 163 17.09 8.13 24.12
N GLY A 164 17.91 7.23 24.67
CA GLY A 164 17.64 6.54 25.93
C GLY A 164 16.64 5.38 25.80
N VAL A 165 16.52 4.80 24.61
CA VAL A 165 15.71 3.59 24.40
C VAL A 165 16.50 2.39 24.95
N PRO A 166 15.90 1.54 25.79
CA PRO A 166 16.58 0.38 26.38
C PRO A 166 16.94 -0.73 25.37
#